data_225b9f13e4285de20780378161733026
#
_entry.id   225b9f13e4285de20780378161733026
#
_cell.length_a   1.000
_cell.length_b   1.000
_cell.length_c   1.000
_cell.angle_alpha   90.00
_cell.angle_beta   90.00
_cell.angle_gamma   90.00
#
_symmetry.space_group_name_H-M   'P 1'
#
loop_
_entity.id
_entity.type
_entity.pdbx_description
1 polymer ?
#
loop_
_entity_poly.entity_id
_entity_poly.type
_entity_poly.pdbx_seq_one_letter_code
_entity_poly.pdbx_strand_id
1 'polypeptide(L)'
;MKKGRIFALAGVALLATGVLAACGGSQKSSNSEAPKAYGYTYTADPETLDYLISGKQSTKVATSNGIDGLFTNDKYGNLAPAVAEDWSVSKDGLTYTYKIRKGVKWFTSDGEEYAEVTAKDFVNGLKHAADNKSAALYLAQDSVKGLGDYLAGNNKDFSAVGVKAVDDYTLEYTLNQPEPFWNTKLVYSIFYPLNEEFEKSKGSDFGKATDPTSLLYNGPFLLRGLTAK
;
A
#
# COMPACT_ATOMS: atom_id res chain seq x y z
N MET A 1 79.67 -4.65 16.02
CA MET A 1 78.42 -3.90 16.29
C MET A 1 77.41 -4.06 15.17
N LYS A 2 77.08 -5.25 14.66
CA LYS A 2 76.10 -5.44 13.54
C LYS A 2 75.05 -6.53 13.80
N LYS A 3 75.06 -7.22 14.96
CA LYS A 3 74.10 -8.32 15.27
C LYS A 3 72.81 -7.91 15.99
N GLY A 4 72.83 -6.69 16.60
CA GLY A 4 71.63 -6.23 17.34
C GLY A 4 70.51 -5.61 16.49
N ARG A 5 70.78 -5.21 15.25
CA ARG A 5 69.78 -4.56 14.39
C ARG A 5 68.88 -5.54 13.64
N ILE A 6 69.30 -6.79 13.47
CA ILE A 6 68.53 -7.84 12.78
C ILE A 6 67.42 -8.38 13.64
N PHE A 7 67.62 -8.45 14.95
CA PHE A 7 66.57 -8.96 15.89
C PHE A 7 65.45 -7.94 16.14
N ALA A 8 65.73 -6.64 16.02
CA ALA A 8 64.72 -5.61 16.17
C ALA A 8 63.76 -5.53 14.98
N LEU A 9 64.23 -5.84 13.78
CA LEU A 9 63.41 -5.90 12.57
C LEU A 9 62.53 -7.16 12.48
N ALA A 10 63.02 -8.29 13.05
CA ALA A 10 62.22 -9.53 13.10
C ALA A 10 61.04 -9.44 14.10
N GLY A 11 61.21 -8.71 15.22
CA GLY A 11 60.15 -8.50 16.20
C GLY A 11 59.01 -7.61 15.72
N VAL A 12 59.31 -6.61 14.89
CA VAL A 12 58.29 -5.72 14.34
C VAL A 12 57.51 -6.40 13.21
N ALA A 13 58.14 -7.28 12.42
CA ALA A 13 57.47 -8.04 11.39
C ALA A 13 56.49 -9.09 11.97
N LEU A 14 56.76 -9.67 13.11
CA LEU A 14 55.85 -10.61 13.79
C LEU A 14 54.65 -9.95 14.46
N LEU A 15 54.76 -8.68 14.89
CA LEU A 15 53.62 -7.93 15.42
C LEU A 15 52.68 -7.40 14.30
N ALA A 16 53.21 -7.12 13.12
CA ALA A 16 52.40 -6.67 11.97
C ALA A 16 51.56 -7.81 11.37
N THR A 17 51.98 -9.05 11.43
CA THR A 17 51.21 -10.22 10.94
C THR A 17 50.08 -10.61 11.86
N GLY A 18 50.15 -10.31 13.15
CA GLY A 18 49.08 -10.60 14.12
C GLY A 18 47.84 -9.72 13.97
N VAL A 19 47.99 -8.48 13.45
CA VAL A 19 46.89 -7.53 13.29
C VAL A 19 46.07 -7.79 12.03
N LEU A 20 46.69 -8.38 10.97
CA LEU A 20 46.01 -8.72 9.74
C LEU A 20 45.17 -10.01 9.84
N ALA A 21 45.45 -10.88 10.82
CA ALA A 21 44.70 -12.11 11.05
C ALA A 21 43.35 -11.84 11.78
N ALA A 22 43.22 -10.69 12.49
CA ALA A 22 42.00 -10.33 13.18
C ALA A 22 40.88 -9.81 12.26
N CYS A 23 41.19 -9.40 11.03
CA CYS A 23 40.21 -8.95 10.04
C CYS A 23 39.87 -10.03 8.96
N GLY A 24 40.54 -11.18 9.00
CA GLY A 24 40.35 -12.28 8.11
C GLY A 24 39.44 -13.37 8.70
N GLY A 25 38.32 -12.98 9.31
CA GLY A 25 37.23 -13.91 9.57
C GLY A 25 36.73 -14.44 8.24
N SER A 26 36.94 -15.74 7.98
CA SER A 26 36.32 -16.44 6.87
C SER A 26 34.83 -16.09 6.90
N GLN A 27 34.40 -15.24 6.00
CA GLN A 27 32.99 -15.12 5.66
C GLN A 27 32.59 -16.48 5.12
N LYS A 28 32.19 -17.42 6.01
CA LYS A 28 31.31 -18.47 5.61
C LYS A 28 30.16 -17.72 4.96
N SER A 29 30.01 -17.86 3.65
CA SER A 29 28.77 -17.60 2.96
C SER A 29 27.72 -18.44 3.66
N SER A 30 27.17 -17.92 4.75
CA SER A 30 25.90 -18.40 5.24
C SER A 30 24.93 -18.07 4.11
N ASN A 31 24.37 -19.06 3.47
CA ASN A 31 23.06 -18.94 2.89
C ASN A 31 22.16 -18.47 4.03
N SER A 32 22.12 -17.18 4.30
CA SER A 32 21.14 -16.59 5.20
C SER A 32 19.83 -16.78 4.49
N GLU A 33 19.07 -17.80 4.85
CA GLU A 33 17.63 -17.78 4.55
C GLU A 33 17.13 -16.37 4.87
N ALA A 34 16.38 -15.79 3.94
CA ALA A 34 15.75 -14.51 4.16
C ALA A 34 15.02 -14.57 5.51
N PRO A 35 15.09 -13.54 6.33
CA PRO A 35 14.47 -13.57 7.65
C PRO A 35 12.99 -13.92 7.49
N LYS A 36 12.55 -14.97 8.21
CA LYS A 36 11.15 -15.45 8.17
C LYS A 36 10.18 -14.49 8.88
N ALA A 37 10.71 -13.51 9.59
CA ALA A 37 9.95 -12.48 10.28
C ALA A 37 10.67 -11.14 10.20
N TYR A 38 9.90 -10.09 10.01
CA TYR A 38 10.33 -8.71 10.07
C TYR A 38 9.45 -7.98 11.08
N GLY A 39 10.05 -7.25 11.99
CA GLY A 39 9.33 -6.46 13.00
C GLY A 39 9.75 -4.99 12.95
N TYR A 40 8.79 -4.11 13.16
CA TYR A 40 9.04 -2.69 13.36
C TYR A 40 8.10 -2.13 14.44
N THR A 41 8.44 -0.98 14.98
CA THR A 41 7.66 -0.31 16.02
C THR A 41 6.85 0.84 15.42
N TYR A 42 5.67 1.08 15.98
CA TYR A 42 4.84 2.24 15.67
C TYR A 42 4.40 2.93 16.98
N THR A 43 4.03 4.20 16.87
CA THR A 43 3.90 5.08 18.03
C THR A 43 2.55 5.04 18.73
N ALA A 44 1.50 4.52 18.06
CA ALA A 44 0.15 4.47 18.59
C ALA A 44 -0.66 3.35 17.93
N ASP A 45 -1.59 2.77 18.67
CA ASP A 45 -2.55 1.82 18.13
C ASP A 45 -3.48 2.52 17.11
N PRO A 46 -3.97 1.80 16.07
CA PRO A 46 -4.95 2.37 15.15
C PRO A 46 -6.29 2.60 15.86
N GLU A 47 -6.92 3.76 15.58
CA GLU A 47 -8.27 4.04 16.04
C GLU A 47 -9.33 3.30 15.21
N THR A 48 -8.98 2.97 13.98
CA THR A 48 -9.76 2.17 13.04
C THR A 48 -8.84 1.45 12.06
N LEU A 49 -9.27 0.33 11.53
CA LEU A 49 -8.63 -0.34 10.38
C LEU A 49 -9.25 0.09 9.05
N ASP A 50 -10.28 0.94 9.04
CA ASP A 50 -10.84 1.49 7.82
C ASP A 50 -9.83 2.42 7.14
N TYR A 51 -9.12 1.83 6.18
CA TYR A 51 -8.04 2.47 5.42
C TYR A 51 -8.52 3.57 4.47
N LEU A 52 -9.83 3.60 4.16
CA LEU A 52 -10.43 4.55 3.23
C LEU A 52 -10.77 5.89 3.91
N ILE A 53 -11.09 5.86 5.21
CA ILE A 53 -11.51 7.07 5.93
C ILE A 53 -10.41 7.67 6.81
N SER A 54 -9.49 6.86 7.31
CA SER A 54 -8.46 7.32 8.25
C SER A 54 -7.29 8.01 7.58
N GLY A 55 -6.96 9.23 8.05
CA GLY A 55 -5.71 9.91 7.73
C GLY A 55 -4.52 9.53 8.64
N LYS A 56 -4.75 8.69 9.66
CA LYS A 56 -3.76 8.37 10.70
C LYS A 56 -2.68 7.41 10.19
N GLN A 57 -1.42 7.69 10.56
CA GLN A 57 -0.30 6.83 10.21
C GLN A 57 -0.42 5.43 10.82
N SER A 58 -0.99 5.31 12.03
CA SER A 58 -1.21 4.01 12.70
C SER A 58 -2.12 3.08 11.89
N THR A 59 -3.22 3.58 11.34
CA THR A 59 -4.09 2.82 10.42
C THR A 59 -3.33 2.41 9.16
N LYS A 60 -2.61 3.37 8.53
CA LYS A 60 -1.84 3.09 7.30
C LYS A 60 -0.79 2.01 7.51
N VAL A 61 -0.05 2.06 8.61
CA VAL A 61 0.96 1.05 8.96
C VAL A 61 0.31 -0.34 9.14
N ALA A 62 -0.87 -0.42 9.77
CA ALA A 62 -1.56 -1.67 9.99
C ALA A 62 -2.12 -2.30 8.70
N THR A 63 -2.51 -1.48 7.71
CA THR A 63 -3.26 -1.94 6.53
C THR A 63 -2.46 -1.94 5.23
N SER A 64 -1.38 -1.13 5.12
CA SER A 64 -0.67 -0.85 3.85
C SER A 64 -0.06 -2.08 3.15
N ASN A 65 0.24 -3.13 3.90
CA ASN A 65 0.76 -4.37 3.31
C ASN A 65 -0.34 -5.41 3.04
N GLY A 66 -1.57 -5.14 3.48
CA GLY A 66 -2.71 -6.03 3.34
C GLY A 66 -3.65 -5.65 2.21
N ILE A 67 -3.59 -4.41 1.74
CA ILE A 67 -4.50 -3.88 0.71
C ILE A 67 -3.68 -3.26 -0.42
N ASP A 68 -3.89 -3.74 -1.63
CA ASP A 68 -3.30 -3.20 -2.85
C ASP A 68 -4.30 -2.30 -3.59
N GLY A 69 -3.80 -1.13 -4.05
CA GLY A 69 -4.50 -0.22 -4.95
C GLY A 69 -4.19 -0.49 -6.42
N LEU A 70 -4.53 0.47 -7.29
CA LEU A 70 -4.19 0.40 -8.72
C LEU A 70 -2.68 0.39 -8.94
N PHE A 71 -1.96 1.19 -8.16
CA PHE A 71 -0.51 1.36 -8.22
C PHE A 71 0.11 1.23 -6.84
N THR A 72 1.41 0.94 -6.84
CA THR A 72 2.28 0.95 -5.67
C THR A 72 3.57 1.70 -6.00
N ASN A 73 4.45 1.87 -5.02
CA ASN A 73 5.80 2.36 -5.24
C ASN A 73 6.81 1.21 -5.14
N ASP A 74 7.75 1.16 -6.07
CA ASP A 74 8.87 0.24 -5.96
C ASP A 74 9.86 0.66 -4.86
N LYS A 75 10.90 -0.14 -4.63
CA LYS A 75 11.94 0.14 -3.61
C LYS A 75 12.73 1.44 -3.85
N TYR A 76 12.60 2.06 -5.00
CA TYR A 76 13.22 3.32 -5.36
C TYR A 76 12.25 4.50 -5.32
N GLY A 77 10.96 4.25 -5.01
CA GLY A 77 9.90 5.25 -4.99
C GLY A 77 9.27 5.52 -6.35
N ASN A 78 9.60 4.75 -7.40
CA ASN A 78 8.95 4.90 -8.69
C ASN A 78 7.56 4.27 -8.66
N LEU A 79 6.64 4.89 -9.40
CA LEU A 79 5.30 4.34 -9.59
C LEU A 79 5.36 3.00 -10.34
N ALA A 80 4.73 1.99 -9.79
CA ALA A 80 4.67 0.65 -10.36
C ALA A 80 3.22 0.14 -10.40
N PRO A 81 2.82 -0.64 -11.42
CA PRO A 81 1.51 -1.29 -11.48
C PRO A 81 1.33 -2.27 -10.32
N ALA A 82 0.12 -2.28 -9.71
CA ALA A 82 -0.29 -3.28 -8.72
C ALA A 82 -1.54 -4.02 -9.23
N VAL A 83 -2.75 -3.61 -8.84
CA VAL A 83 -3.99 -4.21 -9.37
C VAL A 83 -4.27 -3.77 -10.81
N ALA A 84 -3.86 -2.55 -11.21
CA ALA A 84 -3.88 -2.18 -12.62
C ALA A 84 -2.77 -2.89 -13.38
N GLU A 85 -3.08 -3.55 -14.50
CA GLU A 85 -2.08 -4.16 -15.39
C GLU A 85 -1.69 -3.25 -16.55
N ASP A 86 -2.59 -2.35 -16.96
CA ASP A 86 -2.39 -1.40 -18.05
C ASP A 86 -3.31 -0.18 -17.88
N TRP A 87 -2.97 0.93 -18.50
CA TRP A 87 -3.79 2.13 -18.51
C TRP A 87 -3.58 3.00 -19.73
N SER A 88 -4.57 3.83 -20.03
CA SER A 88 -4.52 4.84 -21.08
C SER A 88 -5.12 6.16 -20.62
N VAL A 89 -4.74 7.22 -21.32
CA VAL A 89 -5.25 8.58 -21.08
C VAL A 89 -5.84 9.11 -22.38
N SER A 90 -7.01 9.73 -22.31
CA SER A 90 -7.63 10.39 -23.45
C SER A 90 -6.77 11.56 -23.98
N LYS A 91 -6.99 11.96 -25.24
CA LYS A 91 -6.20 13.03 -25.90
C LYS A 91 -6.31 14.38 -25.17
N ASP A 92 -7.43 14.65 -24.51
CA ASP A 92 -7.67 15.87 -23.74
C ASP A 92 -7.10 15.78 -22.32
N GLY A 93 -6.56 14.62 -21.92
CA GLY A 93 -5.99 14.41 -20.59
C GLY A 93 -7.01 14.29 -19.47
N LEU A 94 -8.30 14.16 -19.78
CA LEU A 94 -9.37 14.19 -18.76
C LEU A 94 -9.83 12.80 -18.35
N THR A 95 -9.78 11.80 -19.22
CA THR A 95 -10.25 10.44 -18.91
C THR A 95 -9.08 9.47 -18.84
N TYR A 96 -8.97 8.80 -17.71
CA TYR A 96 -8.00 7.75 -17.43
C TYR A 96 -8.72 6.42 -17.37
N THR A 97 -8.31 5.48 -18.21
CA THR A 97 -8.90 4.12 -18.26
C THR A 97 -7.88 3.11 -17.80
N TYR A 98 -8.22 2.32 -16.79
CA TYR A 98 -7.37 1.30 -16.19
C TYR A 98 -7.89 -0.09 -16.49
N LYS A 99 -6.99 -1.01 -16.83
CA LYS A 99 -7.27 -2.44 -16.93
C LYS A 99 -6.93 -3.11 -15.61
N ILE A 100 -7.93 -3.69 -14.99
CA ILE A 100 -7.80 -4.43 -13.73
C ILE A 100 -7.28 -5.82 -14.04
N ARG A 101 -6.24 -6.25 -13.35
CA ARG A 101 -5.65 -7.58 -13.46
C ARG A 101 -6.67 -8.64 -13.02
N LYS A 102 -6.93 -9.61 -13.89
CA LYS A 102 -7.81 -10.76 -13.58
C LYS A 102 -7.17 -11.68 -12.55
N GLY A 103 -8.01 -12.30 -11.73
CA GLY A 103 -7.57 -13.28 -10.74
C GLY A 103 -6.98 -12.68 -9.47
N VAL A 104 -6.98 -11.36 -9.30
CA VAL A 104 -6.71 -10.73 -8.01
C VAL A 104 -7.89 -11.02 -7.09
N LYS A 105 -7.63 -11.56 -5.90
CA LYS A 105 -8.67 -12.03 -5.00
C LYS A 105 -8.71 -11.25 -3.70
N TRP A 106 -9.90 -11.17 -3.14
CA TRP A 106 -10.12 -10.82 -1.76
C TRP A 106 -9.98 -12.05 -0.87
N PHE A 107 -9.30 -11.90 0.25
CA PHE A 107 -9.12 -12.93 1.27
C PHE A 107 -9.60 -12.46 2.63
N THR A 108 -10.13 -13.39 3.43
CA THR A 108 -10.38 -13.15 4.84
C THR A 108 -9.06 -13.09 5.63
N SER A 109 -9.10 -12.64 6.88
CA SER A 109 -7.92 -12.64 7.78
C SER A 109 -7.35 -14.05 7.99
N ASP A 110 -8.15 -15.11 7.82
CA ASP A 110 -7.70 -16.51 7.93
C ASP A 110 -7.07 -17.04 6.63
N GLY A 111 -7.19 -16.26 5.54
CA GLY A 111 -6.61 -16.60 4.24
C GLY A 111 -7.54 -17.40 3.35
N GLU A 112 -8.84 -17.43 3.65
CA GLU A 112 -9.85 -18.01 2.76
C GLU A 112 -10.19 -17.03 1.64
N GLU A 113 -10.28 -17.53 0.41
CA GLU A 113 -10.71 -16.74 -0.74
C GLU A 113 -12.18 -16.34 -0.57
N TYR A 114 -12.47 -15.05 -0.74
CA TYR A 114 -13.82 -14.50 -0.58
C TYR A 114 -14.46 -14.16 -1.92
N ALA A 115 -13.80 -13.34 -2.74
CA ALA A 115 -14.30 -12.88 -4.04
C ALA A 115 -13.14 -12.46 -4.94
N GLU A 116 -13.41 -12.15 -6.20
CA GLU A 116 -12.45 -11.50 -7.09
C GLU A 116 -12.55 -9.97 -6.97
N VAL A 117 -11.40 -9.30 -7.05
CA VAL A 117 -11.33 -7.83 -7.08
C VAL A 117 -11.75 -7.36 -8.47
N THR A 118 -12.70 -6.43 -8.52
CA THR A 118 -13.24 -5.87 -9.76
C THR A 118 -13.12 -4.35 -9.81
N ALA A 119 -13.37 -3.77 -10.98
CA ALA A 119 -13.43 -2.32 -11.15
C ALA A 119 -14.51 -1.67 -10.26
N LYS A 120 -15.60 -2.40 -9.97
CA LYS A 120 -16.67 -1.94 -9.09
C LYS A 120 -16.17 -1.69 -7.67
N ASP A 121 -15.22 -2.47 -7.19
CA ASP A 121 -14.68 -2.31 -5.83
C ASP A 121 -13.96 -0.96 -5.67
N PHE A 122 -13.32 -0.45 -6.72
CA PHE A 122 -12.70 0.88 -6.71
C PHE A 122 -13.73 2.02 -6.69
N VAL A 123 -14.86 1.84 -7.38
CA VAL A 123 -15.99 2.78 -7.33
C VAL A 123 -16.57 2.79 -5.92
N ASN A 124 -16.77 1.62 -5.33
CA ASN A 124 -17.29 1.46 -3.97
C ASN A 124 -16.34 2.07 -2.93
N GLY A 125 -15.03 1.89 -3.09
CA GLY A 125 -14.02 2.48 -2.20
C GLY A 125 -14.10 4.01 -2.16
N LEU A 126 -14.14 4.66 -3.32
CA LEU A 126 -14.26 6.12 -3.37
C LEU A 126 -15.61 6.60 -2.84
N LYS A 127 -16.70 5.86 -3.12
CA LYS A 127 -18.03 6.17 -2.59
C LYS A 127 -18.04 6.09 -1.06
N HIS A 128 -17.52 5.00 -0.49
CA HIS A 128 -17.39 4.83 0.96
C HIS A 128 -16.59 5.97 1.60
N ALA A 129 -15.45 6.33 1.01
CA ALA A 129 -14.63 7.46 1.47
C ALA A 129 -15.41 8.78 1.46
N ALA A 130 -16.22 9.03 0.41
CA ALA A 130 -17.02 10.23 0.28
C ALA A 130 -18.17 10.28 1.31
N ASP A 131 -18.94 9.18 1.43
CA ASP A 131 -20.08 9.08 2.34
C ASP A 131 -19.67 9.19 3.81
N ASN A 132 -18.49 8.66 4.16
CA ASN A 132 -17.94 8.69 5.51
C ASN A 132 -16.96 9.85 5.77
N LYS A 133 -16.90 10.84 4.87
CA LYS A 133 -16.10 12.06 5.03
C LYS A 133 -14.62 11.78 5.34
N SER A 134 -14.00 10.93 4.54
CA SER A 134 -12.59 10.57 4.68
C SER A 134 -11.69 11.80 4.88
N ALA A 135 -10.74 11.69 5.80
CA ALA A 135 -9.74 12.73 6.04
C ALA A 135 -8.83 13.00 4.82
N ALA A 136 -8.82 12.10 3.83
CA ALA A 136 -8.00 12.21 2.63
C ALA A 136 -8.76 12.72 1.39
N LEU A 137 -10.02 13.15 1.51
CA LEU A 137 -10.84 13.65 0.39
C LEU A 137 -10.20 14.80 -0.38
N TYR A 138 -9.34 15.60 0.26
CA TYR A 138 -8.59 16.68 -0.39
C TYR A 138 -7.73 16.21 -1.58
N LEU A 139 -7.38 14.91 -1.65
CA LEU A 139 -6.64 14.34 -2.79
C LEU A 139 -7.51 14.14 -4.03
N ALA A 140 -8.83 14.00 -3.86
CA ALA A 140 -9.76 13.59 -4.89
C ALA A 140 -10.81 14.66 -5.24
N GLN A 141 -11.29 15.45 -4.26
CA GLN A 141 -12.49 16.28 -4.36
C GLN A 141 -12.45 17.30 -5.51
N ASP A 142 -11.29 17.92 -5.74
CA ASP A 142 -11.13 18.93 -6.80
C ASP A 142 -10.69 18.33 -8.13
N SER A 143 -10.15 17.11 -8.09
CA SER A 143 -9.64 16.39 -9.26
C SER A 143 -10.74 15.58 -9.97
N VAL A 144 -11.47 14.76 -9.21
CA VAL A 144 -12.49 13.86 -9.78
C VAL A 144 -13.75 14.65 -10.09
N LYS A 145 -14.20 14.58 -11.36
CA LYS A 145 -15.38 15.29 -11.84
C LYS A 145 -16.60 14.99 -10.98
N GLY A 146 -17.33 16.05 -10.57
CA GLY A 146 -18.56 15.94 -9.80
C GLY A 146 -18.42 15.50 -8.35
N LEU A 147 -17.21 15.11 -7.87
CA LEU A 147 -17.03 14.68 -6.49
C LEU A 147 -17.23 15.84 -5.52
N GLY A 148 -16.75 17.05 -5.83
CA GLY A 148 -16.98 18.24 -5.02
C GLY A 148 -18.47 18.57 -4.84
N ASP A 149 -19.26 18.47 -5.90
CA ASP A 149 -20.72 18.68 -5.84
C ASP A 149 -21.43 17.60 -5.01
N TYR A 150 -20.97 16.36 -5.11
CA TYR A 150 -21.48 15.27 -4.27
C TYR A 150 -21.21 15.53 -2.79
N LEU A 151 -19.99 15.91 -2.45
CA LEU A 151 -19.58 16.21 -1.06
C LEU A 151 -20.29 17.44 -0.48
N ALA A 152 -20.59 18.44 -1.32
CA ALA A 152 -21.35 19.62 -0.94
C ALA A 152 -22.86 19.36 -0.81
N GLY A 153 -23.34 18.19 -1.24
CA GLY A 153 -24.76 17.84 -1.23
C GLY A 153 -25.57 18.49 -2.38
N ASN A 154 -24.89 19.13 -3.34
CA ASN A 154 -25.51 19.70 -4.54
C ASN A 154 -26.04 18.61 -5.46
N ASN A 155 -25.36 17.45 -5.50
CA ASN A 155 -25.80 16.24 -6.18
C ASN A 155 -25.71 15.06 -5.21
N LYS A 156 -26.78 14.29 -5.08
CA LYS A 156 -26.84 13.11 -4.19
C LYS A 156 -26.62 11.79 -4.94
N ASP A 157 -26.54 11.84 -6.25
CA ASP A 157 -26.31 10.65 -7.08
C ASP A 157 -24.83 10.46 -7.35
N PHE A 158 -24.21 9.46 -6.68
CA PHE A 158 -22.81 9.13 -6.88
C PHE A 158 -22.48 8.66 -8.29
N SER A 159 -23.46 8.19 -9.07
CA SER A 159 -23.25 7.79 -10.46
C SER A 159 -22.84 8.95 -11.39
N ALA A 160 -23.08 10.20 -10.95
CA ALA A 160 -22.61 11.41 -11.64
C ALA A 160 -21.14 11.79 -11.31
N VAL A 161 -20.53 11.11 -10.34
CA VAL A 161 -19.11 11.30 -10.01
C VAL A 161 -18.25 10.60 -11.06
N GLY A 162 -17.16 11.24 -11.44
CA GLY A 162 -16.23 10.80 -12.50
C GLY A 162 -15.40 9.56 -12.14
N VAL A 163 -16.01 8.55 -11.55
CA VAL A 163 -15.43 7.22 -11.34
C VAL A 163 -16.45 6.18 -11.79
N LYS A 164 -16.06 5.25 -12.66
CA LYS A 164 -16.99 4.29 -13.26
C LYS A 164 -16.33 2.95 -13.55
N ALA A 165 -16.98 1.86 -13.15
CA ALA A 165 -16.70 0.54 -13.67
C ALA A 165 -17.42 0.39 -15.03
N VAL A 166 -16.67 0.31 -16.12
CA VAL A 166 -17.21 0.11 -17.47
C VAL A 166 -17.63 -1.35 -17.65
N ASP A 167 -16.80 -2.24 -17.13
CA ASP A 167 -17.03 -3.67 -16.95
C ASP A 167 -16.26 -4.14 -15.71
N ASP A 168 -16.24 -5.44 -15.41
CA ASP A 168 -15.60 -5.98 -14.20
C ASP A 168 -14.09 -5.68 -14.14
N TYR A 169 -13.44 -5.46 -15.29
CA TYR A 169 -11.98 -5.29 -15.39
C TYR A 169 -11.57 -3.97 -16.06
N THR A 170 -12.52 -3.04 -16.25
CA THR A 170 -12.22 -1.73 -16.82
C THR A 170 -12.78 -0.63 -15.94
N LEU A 171 -11.87 0.14 -15.33
CA LEU A 171 -12.18 1.29 -14.48
C LEU A 171 -11.84 2.58 -15.20
N GLU A 172 -12.73 3.56 -15.15
CA GLU A 172 -12.49 4.90 -15.67
C GLU A 172 -12.55 5.94 -14.56
N TYR A 173 -11.60 6.88 -14.58
CA TYR A 173 -11.68 8.16 -13.87
C TYR A 173 -11.81 9.30 -14.88
N THR A 174 -12.77 10.20 -14.66
CA THR A 174 -12.89 11.46 -15.39
C THR A 174 -12.55 12.62 -14.46
N LEU A 175 -11.62 13.48 -14.89
CA LEU A 175 -11.11 14.60 -14.09
C LEU A 175 -11.79 15.91 -14.51
N ASN A 176 -11.75 16.91 -13.62
CA ASN A 176 -12.21 18.27 -13.89
C ASN A 176 -11.25 19.03 -14.84
N GLN A 177 -9.95 18.69 -14.77
CA GLN A 177 -8.89 19.29 -15.58
C GLN A 177 -7.78 18.27 -15.81
N PRO A 178 -6.92 18.43 -16.85
CA PRO A 178 -5.80 17.55 -17.08
C PRO A 178 -4.80 17.60 -15.92
N GLU A 179 -4.48 16.43 -15.35
CA GLU A 179 -3.49 16.26 -14.28
C GLU A 179 -2.45 15.22 -14.69
N PRO A 180 -1.31 15.60 -15.30
CA PRO A 180 -0.29 14.64 -15.74
C PRO A 180 0.28 13.76 -14.62
N PHE A 181 0.16 14.21 -13.35
CA PHE A 181 0.59 13.49 -12.17
C PHE A 181 -0.54 12.65 -11.52
N TRP A 182 -1.73 12.56 -12.12
CA TRP A 182 -2.90 11.89 -11.55
C TRP A 182 -2.59 10.47 -11.03
N ASN A 183 -1.88 9.65 -11.80
CA ASN A 183 -1.54 8.28 -11.39
C ASN A 183 -0.75 8.21 -10.08
N THR A 184 0.02 9.24 -9.74
CA THR A 184 0.77 9.27 -8.47
C THR A 184 -0.12 9.44 -7.24
N LYS A 185 -1.35 9.93 -7.41
CA LYS A 185 -2.35 10.00 -6.33
C LYS A 185 -2.95 8.63 -6.01
N LEU A 186 -2.98 7.72 -6.98
CA LEU A 186 -3.66 6.42 -6.87
C LEU A 186 -2.92 5.39 -5.99
N VAL A 187 -1.76 5.75 -5.45
CA VAL A 187 -1.06 4.99 -4.40
C VAL A 187 -1.61 5.28 -2.99
N TYR A 188 -2.46 6.28 -2.84
CA TYR A 188 -3.07 6.62 -1.55
C TYR A 188 -4.33 5.81 -1.29
N SER A 189 -4.51 5.41 -0.05
CA SER A 189 -5.56 4.48 0.37
C SER A 189 -6.99 4.94 0.06
N ILE A 190 -7.24 6.24 -0.09
CA ILE A 190 -8.57 6.77 -0.48
C ILE A 190 -9.04 6.23 -1.85
N PHE A 191 -8.11 5.79 -2.71
CA PHE A 191 -8.39 5.23 -4.03
C PHE A 191 -8.32 3.69 -4.05
N TYR A 192 -8.23 3.04 -2.89
CA TYR A 192 -8.16 1.59 -2.78
C TYR A 192 -9.54 0.95 -2.96
N PRO A 193 -9.58 -0.31 -3.40
CA PRO A 193 -10.83 -1.01 -3.62
C PRO A 193 -11.52 -1.39 -2.29
N LEU A 194 -12.84 -1.58 -2.34
CA LEU A 194 -13.68 -2.02 -1.24
C LEU A 194 -14.74 -2.99 -1.76
N ASN A 195 -14.81 -4.17 -1.18
CA ASN A 195 -15.89 -5.10 -1.48
C ASN A 195 -17.17 -4.68 -0.74
N GLU A 196 -18.18 -4.24 -1.50
CA GLU A 196 -19.42 -3.66 -0.97
C GLU A 196 -20.26 -4.69 -0.17
N GLU A 197 -20.28 -5.95 -0.64
CA GLU A 197 -21.04 -7.02 0.02
C GLU A 197 -20.45 -7.30 1.40
N PHE A 198 -19.13 -7.40 1.49
CA PHE A 198 -18.45 -7.60 2.76
C PHE A 198 -18.65 -6.40 3.69
N GLU A 199 -18.48 -5.16 3.23
CA GLU A 199 -18.74 -3.96 4.02
C GLU A 199 -20.16 -3.99 4.62
N LYS A 200 -21.18 -4.24 3.78
CA LYS A 200 -22.56 -4.33 4.22
C LYS A 200 -22.79 -5.45 5.24
N SER A 201 -22.10 -6.59 5.07
CA SER A 201 -22.19 -7.71 6.01
C SER A 201 -21.63 -7.38 7.40
N LYS A 202 -20.60 -6.51 7.45
CA LYS A 202 -19.97 -6.04 8.69
C LYS A 202 -20.71 -4.86 9.32
N GLY A 203 -21.35 -4.02 8.51
CA GLY A 203 -22.06 -2.83 8.99
C GLY A 203 -21.15 -1.93 9.83
N SER A 204 -21.55 -1.63 11.06
CA SER A 204 -20.77 -0.79 11.99
C SER A 204 -19.45 -1.42 12.47
N ASP A 205 -19.25 -2.72 12.26
CA ASP A 205 -18.01 -3.40 12.65
C ASP A 205 -16.97 -3.39 11.52
N PHE A 206 -17.29 -2.85 10.31
CA PHE A 206 -16.32 -2.68 9.25
C PHE A 206 -15.16 -1.79 9.71
N GLY A 207 -13.92 -2.26 9.53
CA GLY A 207 -12.73 -1.52 9.92
C GLY A 207 -12.53 -1.37 11.43
N LYS A 208 -13.14 -2.20 12.27
CA LYS A 208 -12.99 -2.15 13.73
C LYS A 208 -11.54 -2.30 14.15
N ALA A 209 -11.05 -1.38 14.98
CA ALA A 209 -9.63 -1.16 15.28
C ALA A 209 -8.86 -2.39 15.77
N THR A 210 -9.51 -3.29 16.51
CA THR A 210 -8.88 -4.46 17.15
C THR A 210 -9.27 -5.79 16.52
N ASP A 211 -10.05 -5.74 15.43
CA ASP A 211 -10.60 -6.93 14.79
C ASP A 211 -10.12 -7.09 13.34
N PRO A 212 -9.06 -7.88 13.08
CA PRO A 212 -8.61 -8.15 11.72
C PRO A 212 -9.67 -8.79 10.81
N THR A 213 -10.68 -9.45 11.38
CA THR A 213 -11.78 -10.06 10.61
C THR A 213 -12.78 -9.03 10.09
N SER A 214 -12.63 -7.77 10.50
CA SER A 214 -13.47 -6.65 10.04
C SER A 214 -13.09 -6.12 8.65
N LEU A 215 -12.03 -6.65 8.04
CA LEU A 215 -11.55 -6.31 6.69
C LEU A 215 -11.41 -7.55 5.81
N LEU A 216 -11.40 -7.32 4.50
CA LEU A 216 -10.83 -8.22 3.50
C LEU A 216 -9.45 -7.70 3.06
N TYR A 217 -8.65 -8.59 2.52
CA TYR A 217 -7.27 -8.35 2.12
C TYR A 217 -7.08 -8.79 0.67
N ASN A 218 -6.42 -7.96 -0.15
CA ASN A 218 -6.06 -8.29 -1.53
C ASN A 218 -4.57 -8.05 -1.80
N GLY A 219 -3.83 -7.65 -0.79
CA GLY A 219 -2.38 -7.43 -0.83
C GLY A 219 -1.57 -8.66 -0.45
N PRO A 220 -0.24 -8.54 -0.38
CA PRO A 220 0.67 -9.66 -0.17
C PRO A 220 0.67 -10.22 1.25
N PHE A 221 0.05 -9.53 2.23
CA PHE A 221 0.02 -9.95 3.63
C PHE A 221 -1.38 -9.86 4.22
N LEU A 222 -1.62 -10.70 5.22
CA LEU A 222 -2.84 -10.71 6.01
C LEU A 222 -2.54 -10.23 7.44
N LEU A 223 -3.37 -9.33 7.97
CA LEU A 223 -3.35 -8.99 9.39
C LEU A 223 -4.02 -10.13 10.17
N ARG A 224 -3.25 -10.88 10.94
CA ARG A 224 -3.74 -12.05 11.71
C ARG A 224 -4.17 -11.71 13.12
N GLY A 225 -3.62 -10.67 13.70
CA GLY A 225 -3.93 -10.25 15.05
C GLY A 225 -3.44 -8.84 15.33
N LEU A 226 -4.14 -8.13 16.18
CA LEU A 226 -3.77 -6.82 16.69
C LEU A 226 -4.07 -6.81 18.17
N THR A 227 -3.03 -6.61 18.97
CA THR A 227 -3.17 -6.51 20.44
C THR A 227 -2.91 -5.06 20.83
N ALA A 228 -3.95 -4.37 21.27
CA ALA A 228 -3.82 -3.03 21.85
C ALA A 228 -3.03 -3.10 23.17
N LYS A 229 -2.23 -2.08 23.44
CA LYS A 229 -1.50 -1.93 24.70
C LYS A 229 -2.21 -0.96 25.63
#